data_8a89d4f9ac68423641008a43f3847562
#
_entry.id   8a89d4f9ac68423641008a43f3847562
#
_cell.length_a   1.000
_cell.length_b   1.000
_cell.length_c   1.000
_cell.angle_alpha   90.00
_cell.angle_beta   90.00
_cell.angle_gamma   90.00
#
_symmetry.space_group_name_H-M   'P 1'
#
loop_
_entity.id
_entity.type
_entity.pdbx_description
1 polymer ?
#
loop_
_entity_poly.entity_id
_entity_poly.type
_entity_poly.pdbx_seq_one_letter_code
_entity_poly.pdbx_strand_id
1 'polypeptide(L)'
;EETMESLTLVLTSCVFCMGIGVPIGSALAHRPRLYEWVRPLLDLMQTLPTYVYLIPVIVFFGVGMVAGLIATVVFVLPAPIRLTQLGISSPPRALTEAATAFGATPRQLLWKVELPSALPQIMTGLNQTIMLSLSMVVIAALVGASGLGVPVVRALNSVNTALGFESGIIIVV
;
A
#
# COMPACT_ATOMS: atom_id res chain seq x y z
N GLU A 1 -0.80 24.54 1.23
CA GLU A 1 -2.09 23.90 1.53
C GLU A 1 -2.22 22.58 0.75
N GLU A 2 -2.05 22.60 -0.57
CA GLU A 2 -2.11 21.42 -1.43
C GLU A 2 -1.11 20.31 -1.06
N THR A 3 0.10 20.70 -0.59
CA THR A 3 1.12 19.73 -0.12
C THR A 3 0.66 19.01 1.15
N MET A 4 0.01 19.72 2.08
CA MET A 4 -0.51 19.11 3.31
C MET A 4 -1.65 18.15 3.04
N GLU A 5 -2.51 18.46 2.08
CA GLU A 5 -3.60 17.56 1.66
C GLU A 5 -3.07 16.29 1.02
N SER A 6 -2.08 16.40 0.13
CA SER A 6 -1.40 15.24 -0.47
C SER A 6 -0.69 14.38 0.58
N LEU A 7 0.05 15.02 1.50
CA LEU A 7 0.69 14.31 2.61
C LEU A 7 -0.34 13.60 3.50
N THR A 8 -1.45 14.24 3.78
CA THR A 8 -2.54 13.63 4.57
C THR A 8 -3.10 12.40 3.86
N LEU A 9 -3.33 12.47 2.56
CA LEU A 9 -3.81 11.34 1.78
C LEU A 9 -2.79 10.18 1.79
N VAL A 10 -1.52 10.48 1.53
CA VAL A 10 -0.45 9.47 1.50
C VAL A 10 -0.25 8.84 2.87
N LEU A 11 -0.09 9.64 3.93
CA LEU A 11 0.13 9.14 5.28
C LEU A 11 -1.06 8.34 5.80
N THR A 12 -2.28 8.82 5.57
CA THR A 12 -3.50 8.12 5.96
C THR A 12 -3.61 6.78 5.23
N SER A 13 -3.39 6.76 3.91
CA SER A 13 -3.39 5.52 3.13
C SER A 13 -2.30 4.55 3.59
N CYS A 14 -1.10 5.04 3.91
CA CYS A 14 -0.01 4.22 4.45
C CYS A 14 -0.38 3.59 5.79
N VAL A 15 -0.95 4.36 6.72
CA VAL A 15 -1.39 3.85 8.02
C VAL A 15 -2.44 2.75 7.85
N PHE A 16 -3.44 2.97 7.00
CA PHE A 16 -4.46 1.95 6.71
C PHE A 16 -3.87 0.72 6.04
N CYS A 17 -3.06 0.90 5.00
CA CYS A 17 -2.46 -0.21 4.26
C CYS A 17 -1.51 -1.03 5.12
N MET A 18 -0.67 -0.41 5.93
CA MET A 18 0.23 -1.13 6.84
C MET A 18 -0.54 -1.75 8.00
N GLY A 19 -1.49 -1.01 8.61
CA GLY A 19 -2.31 -1.50 9.70
C GLY A 19 -3.18 -2.70 9.36
N ILE A 20 -3.62 -2.82 8.12
CA ILE A 20 -4.39 -3.96 7.60
C ILE A 20 -3.46 -5.00 6.96
N GLY A 21 -2.49 -4.54 6.18
CA GLY A 21 -1.62 -5.38 5.36
C GLY A 21 -0.67 -6.26 6.17
N VAL A 22 -0.07 -5.72 7.25
CA VAL A 22 0.85 -6.49 8.10
C VAL A 22 0.14 -7.62 8.85
N PRO A 23 -1.00 -7.42 9.53
CA PRO A 23 -1.75 -8.50 10.15
C PRO A 23 -2.24 -9.56 9.15
N ILE A 24 -2.77 -9.14 8.00
CA ILE A 24 -3.25 -10.06 6.96
C ILE A 24 -2.07 -10.84 6.38
N GLY A 25 -0.96 -10.18 6.02
CA GLY A 25 0.25 -10.82 5.53
C GLY A 25 0.82 -11.84 6.51
N SER A 26 0.83 -11.51 7.81
CA SER A 26 1.25 -12.42 8.87
C SER A 26 0.35 -13.63 8.98
N ALA A 27 -0.96 -13.46 8.92
CA ALA A 27 -1.93 -14.56 8.96
C ALA A 27 -1.81 -15.48 7.75
N LEU A 28 -1.58 -14.91 6.56
CA LEU A 28 -1.40 -15.66 5.31
C LEU A 28 -0.08 -16.44 5.28
N ALA A 29 0.99 -15.92 5.90
CA ALA A 29 2.27 -16.61 6.01
C ALA A 29 2.15 -17.95 6.77
N HIS A 30 1.27 -18.01 7.79
CA HIS A 30 1.00 -19.23 8.56
C HIS A 30 -0.02 -20.17 7.90
N ARG A 31 -0.63 -19.74 6.79
CA ARG A 31 -1.66 -20.50 6.07
C ARG A 31 -1.36 -20.54 4.56
N PRO A 32 -0.36 -21.29 4.11
CA PRO A 32 0.07 -21.29 2.69
C PRO A 32 -1.05 -21.65 1.72
N ARG A 33 -1.93 -22.57 2.07
CA ARG A 33 -3.09 -22.92 1.22
C ARG A 33 -4.04 -21.73 1.05
N LEU A 34 -4.29 -20.96 2.11
CA LEU A 34 -5.12 -19.76 2.03
C LEU A 34 -4.44 -18.68 1.17
N TYR A 35 -3.12 -18.54 1.30
CA TYR A 35 -2.36 -17.60 0.48
C TYR A 35 -2.44 -17.92 -1.02
N GLU A 36 -2.38 -19.21 -1.40
CA GLU A 36 -2.55 -19.63 -2.80
C GLU A 36 -3.90 -19.22 -3.40
N TRP A 37 -4.96 -19.23 -2.60
CA TRP A 37 -6.28 -18.74 -3.00
C TRP A 37 -6.40 -17.23 -3.06
N VAL A 38 -5.75 -16.53 -2.13
CA VAL A 38 -5.79 -15.05 -2.05
C VAL A 38 -4.84 -14.40 -3.06
N ARG A 39 -3.75 -15.06 -3.39
CA ARG A 39 -2.73 -14.57 -4.33
C ARG A 39 -3.30 -14.07 -5.66
N PRO A 40 -4.13 -14.82 -6.40
CA PRO A 40 -4.69 -14.32 -7.66
C PRO A 40 -5.59 -13.10 -7.46
N LEU A 41 -6.26 -12.94 -6.33
CA LEU A 41 -7.03 -11.75 -5.99
C LEU A 41 -6.09 -10.53 -5.81
N LEU A 42 -4.99 -10.70 -5.09
CA LEU A 42 -3.98 -9.65 -4.92
C LEU A 42 -3.32 -9.28 -6.26
N ASP A 43 -3.09 -10.28 -7.14
CA ASP A 43 -2.58 -10.05 -8.49
C ASP A 43 -3.58 -9.24 -9.31
N LEU A 44 -4.86 -9.62 -9.27
CA LEU A 44 -5.93 -8.90 -9.95
C LEU A 44 -6.00 -7.44 -9.49
N MET A 45 -5.93 -7.19 -8.18
CA MET A 45 -5.98 -5.83 -7.62
C MET A 45 -4.85 -4.94 -8.12
N GLN A 46 -3.69 -5.47 -8.50
CA GLN A 46 -2.57 -4.68 -9.00
C GLN A 46 -2.47 -4.64 -10.54
N THR A 47 -3.12 -5.57 -11.23
CA THR A 47 -3.12 -5.60 -12.70
C THR A 47 -4.27 -4.82 -13.31
N LEU A 48 -5.36 -4.63 -12.58
CA LEU A 48 -6.48 -3.82 -13.07
C LEU A 48 -6.09 -2.34 -13.15
N PRO A 49 -6.49 -1.66 -14.23
CA PRO A 49 -6.32 -0.20 -14.32
C PRO A 49 -6.99 0.50 -13.14
N THR A 50 -6.34 1.50 -12.58
CA THR A 50 -6.81 2.26 -11.40
C THR A 50 -8.21 2.83 -11.55
N TYR A 51 -8.61 3.17 -12.77
CA TYR A 51 -9.97 3.65 -13.07
C TYR A 51 -11.07 2.62 -12.79
N VAL A 52 -10.75 1.32 -12.84
CA VAL A 52 -11.71 0.25 -12.54
C VAL A 52 -12.15 0.29 -11.07
N TYR A 53 -11.27 0.71 -10.16
CA TYR A 53 -11.62 0.93 -8.74
C TYR A 53 -12.30 2.27 -8.52
N LEU A 54 -11.85 3.27 -9.26
CA LEU A 54 -12.27 4.64 -9.09
C LEU A 54 -13.75 4.82 -9.40
N ILE A 55 -14.24 4.22 -10.51
CA ILE A 55 -15.63 4.38 -10.94
C ILE A 55 -16.64 3.88 -9.88
N PRO A 56 -16.55 2.65 -9.37
CA PRO A 56 -17.45 2.19 -8.30
C PRO A 56 -17.35 3.04 -7.04
N VAL A 57 -16.13 3.44 -6.65
CA VAL A 57 -15.93 4.24 -5.44
C VAL A 57 -16.60 5.62 -5.57
N ILE A 58 -16.52 6.25 -6.74
CA ILE A 58 -17.20 7.52 -6.98
C ILE A 58 -18.73 7.35 -6.93
N VAL A 59 -19.25 6.28 -7.48
CA VAL A 59 -20.69 6.01 -7.48
C VAL A 59 -21.23 5.86 -6.06
N PHE A 60 -20.47 5.22 -5.16
CA PHE A 60 -20.90 4.97 -3.78
C PHE A 60 -20.61 6.13 -2.82
N PHE A 61 -19.47 6.79 -2.98
CA PHE A 61 -18.95 7.78 -2.02
C PHE A 61 -18.94 9.22 -2.56
N GLY A 62 -19.27 9.40 -3.83
CA GLY A 62 -19.21 10.70 -4.49
C GLY A 62 -17.79 11.07 -4.94
N VAL A 63 -17.69 12.24 -5.57
CA VAL A 63 -16.42 12.84 -6.02
C VAL A 63 -15.74 13.54 -4.84
N GLY A 64 -14.45 13.30 -4.62
CA GLY A 64 -13.68 14.01 -3.60
C GLY A 64 -12.57 13.19 -2.94
N MET A 65 -12.02 13.73 -1.86
CA MET A 65 -10.89 13.17 -1.11
C MET A 65 -11.15 11.75 -0.60
N VAL A 66 -12.36 11.47 -0.13
CA VAL A 66 -12.74 10.15 0.41
C VAL A 66 -12.67 9.09 -0.69
N ALA A 67 -13.19 9.40 -1.88
CA ALA A 67 -13.12 8.48 -3.01
C ALA A 67 -11.65 8.21 -3.42
N GLY A 68 -10.83 9.26 -3.46
CA GLY A 68 -9.39 9.15 -3.71
C GLY A 68 -8.68 8.27 -2.68
N LEU A 69 -8.97 8.46 -1.39
CA LEU A 69 -8.38 7.66 -0.31
C LEU A 69 -8.75 6.17 -0.41
N ILE A 70 -10.02 5.87 -0.60
CA ILE A 70 -10.50 4.48 -0.71
C ILE A 70 -9.87 3.78 -1.91
N ALA A 71 -9.87 4.42 -3.07
CA ALA A 71 -9.26 3.88 -4.28
C ALA A 71 -7.75 3.64 -4.10
N THR A 72 -7.05 4.57 -3.42
CA THR A 72 -5.64 4.44 -3.09
C THR A 72 -5.39 3.23 -2.18
N VAL A 73 -6.15 3.11 -1.10
CA VAL A 73 -6.02 1.99 -0.15
C VAL A 73 -6.24 0.65 -0.86
N VAL A 74 -7.30 0.53 -1.66
CA VAL A 74 -7.60 -0.72 -2.39
C VAL A 74 -6.47 -1.09 -3.34
N PHE A 75 -5.95 -0.13 -4.09
CA PHE A 75 -4.87 -0.37 -5.06
C PHE A 75 -3.53 -0.73 -4.40
N VAL A 76 -3.20 -0.08 -3.29
CA VAL A 76 -1.89 -0.19 -2.63
C VAL A 76 -1.83 -1.37 -1.66
N LEU A 77 -2.95 -1.77 -1.06
CA LEU A 77 -3.05 -2.80 -0.01
C LEU A 77 -2.34 -4.14 -0.34
N PRO A 78 -2.33 -4.65 -1.58
CA PRO A 78 -1.63 -5.88 -1.90
C PRO A 78 -0.12 -5.86 -1.63
N ALA A 79 0.52 -4.70 -1.75
CA ALA A 79 1.98 -4.56 -1.57
C ALA A 79 2.43 -4.93 -0.13
N PRO A 80 1.92 -4.30 0.94
CA PRO A 80 2.31 -4.66 2.31
C PRO A 80 1.87 -6.08 2.69
N ILE A 81 0.74 -6.58 2.18
CA ILE A 81 0.31 -7.97 2.42
C ILE A 81 1.35 -8.95 1.91
N ARG A 82 1.77 -8.81 0.65
CA ARG A 82 2.73 -9.73 0.01
C ARG A 82 4.10 -9.68 0.64
N LEU A 83 4.62 -8.47 0.88
CA LEU A 83 5.95 -8.30 1.42
C LEU A 83 6.03 -8.75 2.88
N THR A 84 4.97 -8.57 3.66
CA THR A 84 4.90 -9.13 5.02
C THR A 84 4.81 -10.66 4.98
N GLN A 85 3.98 -11.21 4.11
CA GLN A 85 3.86 -12.66 3.93
C GLN A 85 5.20 -13.27 3.54
N LEU A 86 5.90 -12.67 2.56
CA LEU A 86 7.21 -13.10 2.12
C LEU A 86 8.24 -13.02 3.26
N GLY A 87 8.27 -11.90 4.00
CA GLY A 87 9.20 -11.69 5.10
C GLY A 87 9.04 -12.72 6.22
N ILE A 88 7.81 -13.04 6.60
CA ILE A 88 7.53 -14.04 7.64
C ILE A 88 7.79 -15.46 7.17
N SER A 89 7.62 -15.74 5.88
CA SER A 89 7.89 -17.06 5.30
C SER A 89 9.37 -17.30 4.95
N SER A 90 10.23 -16.29 5.01
CA SER A 90 11.62 -16.34 4.57
C SER A 90 12.65 -16.82 5.60
N PRO A 91 12.43 -16.76 6.93
CA PRO A 91 13.43 -17.19 7.90
C PRO A 91 13.85 -18.65 7.67
N PRO A 92 15.16 -18.97 7.86
CA PRO A 92 15.63 -20.35 7.79
C PRO A 92 14.84 -21.23 8.76
N ARG A 93 14.40 -22.40 8.28
CA ARG A 93 13.65 -23.37 9.12
C ARG A 93 14.40 -23.71 10.41
N ALA A 94 15.73 -23.78 10.35
CA ALA A 94 16.57 -24.04 11.51
C ALA A 94 16.33 -23.02 12.65
N LEU A 95 16.02 -21.76 12.35
CA LEU A 95 15.77 -20.73 13.36
C LEU A 95 14.43 -20.95 14.06
N THR A 96 13.41 -21.29 13.29
CA THR A 96 12.06 -21.58 13.82
C THR A 96 12.03 -22.90 14.57
N GLU A 97 12.75 -23.92 14.10
CA GLU A 97 12.91 -25.22 14.75
C GLU A 97 13.67 -25.10 16.07
N ALA A 98 14.77 -24.35 16.10
CA ALA A 98 15.51 -24.07 17.33
C ALA A 98 14.64 -23.36 18.38
N ALA A 99 13.93 -22.31 17.99
CA ALA A 99 13.04 -21.59 18.90
C ALA A 99 11.94 -22.50 19.47
N THR A 100 11.37 -23.38 18.63
CA THR A 100 10.36 -24.37 19.06
C THR A 100 10.96 -25.44 19.98
N ALA A 101 12.19 -25.89 19.72
CA ALA A 101 12.92 -26.81 20.59
C ALA A 101 13.20 -26.24 21.98
N PHE A 102 13.40 -24.93 22.07
CA PHE A 102 13.50 -24.20 23.34
C PHE A 102 12.14 -23.93 24.02
N GLY A 103 11.03 -24.45 23.48
CA GLY A 103 9.71 -24.35 24.08
C GLY A 103 8.98 -23.02 23.77
N ALA A 104 9.36 -22.30 22.72
CA ALA A 104 8.67 -21.09 22.33
C ALA A 104 7.21 -21.38 21.93
N THR A 105 6.29 -20.62 22.51
CA THR A 105 4.89 -20.64 22.09
C THR A 105 4.72 -20.00 20.70
N PRO A 106 3.64 -20.29 19.94
CA PRO A 106 3.40 -19.67 18.63
C PRO A 106 3.43 -18.14 18.67
N ARG A 107 2.93 -17.54 19.75
CA ARG A 107 3.01 -16.08 19.92
C ARG A 107 4.44 -15.59 20.12
N GLN A 108 5.24 -16.31 20.89
CA GLN A 108 6.65 -15.97 21.10
C GLN A 108 7.44 -16.14 19.82
N LEU A 109 7.16 -17.18 19.04
CA LEU A 109 7.76 -17.41 17.74
C LEU A 109 7.49 -16.23 16.80
N LEU A 110 6.23 -15.83 16.66
CA LEU A 110 5.83 -14.71 15.83
C LEU A 110 6.52 -13.39 16.25
N TRP A 111 6.43 -13.02 17.53
CA TRP A 111 6.90 -11.71 17.98
C TRP A 111 8.41 -11.62 18.19
N LYS A 112 9.08 -12.72 18.55
CA LYS A 112 10.51 -12.71 18.89
C LYS A 112 11.42 -13.21 17.77
N VAL A 113 10.89 -13.95 16.81
CA VAL A 113 11.68 -14.55 15.73
C VAL A 113 11.19 -14.09 14.34
N GLU A 114 9.94 -14.36 14.01
CA GLU A 114 9.42 -14.14 12.65
C GLU A 114 9.28 -12.66 12.30
N LEU A 115 8.62 -11.86 13.15
CA LEU A 115 8.44 -10.42 12.92
C LEU A 115 9.76 -9.64 12.88
N PRO A 116 10.71 -9.83 13.80
CA PRO A 116 12.01 -9.18 13.71
C PRO A 116 12.79 -9.59 12.45
N SER A 117 12.71 -10.85 12.07
CA SER A 117 13.34 -11.34 10.82
C SER A 117 12.67 -10.81 9.57
N ALA A 118 11.37 -10.56 9.61
CA ALA A 118 10.58 -10.02 8.52
C ALA A 118 10.69 -8.48 8.38
N LEU A 119 11.26 -7.80 9.36
CA LEU A 119 11.29 -6.34 9.40
C LEU A 119 11.87 -5.69 8.14
N PRO A 120 12.97 -6.18 7.52
CA PRO A 120 13.48 -5.62 6.27
C PRO A 120 12.45 -5.69 5.13
N GLN A 121 11.71 -6.79 5.03
CA GLN A 121 10.69 -6.97 4.01
C GLN A 121 9.46 -6.10 4.28
N ILE A 122 9.08 -5.95 5.56
CA ILE A 122 7.99 -5.05 5.98
C ILE A 122 8.35 -3.60 5.66
N MET A 123 9.60 -3.18 5.91
CA MET A 123 10.09 -1.85 5.55
C MET A 123 10.11 -1.63 4.03
N THR A 124 10.47 -2.64 3.25
CA THR A 124 10.33 -2.61 1.79
C THR A 124 8.87 -2.45 1.39
N GLY A 125 7.95 -3.13 2.07
CA GLY A 125 6.51 -2.99 1.91
C GLY A 125 6.02 -1.57 2.20
N LEU A 126 6.52 -0.95 3.26
CA LEU A 126 6.22 0.44 3.60
C LEU A 126 6.69 1.40 2.51
N ASN A 127 7.94 1.26 2.05
CA ASN A 127 8.48 2.10 0.99
C ASN A 127 7.66 1.97 -0.29
N GLN A 128 7.30 0.76 -0.69
CA GLN A 128 6.47 0.52 -1.86
C GLN A 128 5.06 1.09 -1.68
N THR A 129 4.49 0.99 -0.49
CA THR A 129 3.21 1.61 -0.15
C THR A 129 3.25 3.12 -0.32
N ILE A 130 4.30 3.78 0.16
CA ILE A 130 4.49 5.23 0.00
C ILE A 130 4.58 5.60 -1.48
N MET A 131 5.43 4.92 -2.25
CA MET A 131 5.63 5.21 -3.68
C MET A 131 4.34 5.03 -4.49
N LEU A 132 3.59 3.96 -4.25
CA LEU A 132 2.32 3.72 -4.92
C LEU A 132 1.25 4.74 -4.50
N SER A 133 1.21 5.13 -3.23
CA SER A 133 0.28 6.15 -2.73
C SER A 133 0.58 7.52 -3.33
N LEU A 134 1.85 7.90 -3.47
CA LEU A 134 2.26 9.14 -4.16
C LEU A 134 1.81 9.13 -5.63
N SER A 135 1.97 8.00 -6.32
CA SER A 135 1.48 7.86 -7.70
C SER A 135 -0.03 8.03 -7.81
N MET A 136 -0.76 7.59 -6.79
CA MET A 136 -2.22 7.71 -6.73
C MET A 136 -2.72 9.12 -6.44
N VAL A 137 -1.89 10.03 -5.90
CA VAL A 137 -2.27 11.44 -5.66
C VAL A 137 -2.75 12.13 -6.94
N VAL A 138 -2.04 11.90 -8.06
CA VAL A 138 -2.41 12.47 -9.36
C VAL A 138 -3.73 11.88 -9.87
N ILE A 139 -3.93 10.58 -9.69
CA ILE A 139 -5.15 9.90 -10.13
C ILE A 139 -6.34 10.30 -9.24
N ALA A 140 -6.13 10.45 -7.94
CA ALA A 140 -7.14 10.93 -7.02
C ALA A 140 -7.61 12.36 -7.35
N ALA A 141 -6.72 13.21 -7.86
CA ALA A 141 -7.08 14.56 -8.31
C ALA A 141 -8.04 14.55 -9.53
N LEU A 142 -7.97 13.53 -10.39
CA LEU A 142 -8.92 13.37 -11.51
C LEU A 142 -10.35 13.14 -11.00
N VAL A 143 -10.52 12.68 -9.78
CA VAL A 143 -11.81 12.44 -9.14
C VAL A 143 -12.12 13.46 -8.06
N GLY A 144 -11.54 14.66 -8.18
CA GLY A 144 -11.84 15.79 -7.31
C GLY A 144 -11.23 15.70 -5.91
N ALA A 145 -10.21 14.86 -5.68
CA ALA A 145 -9.38 14.99 -4.50
C ALA A 145 -8.51 16.24 -4.64
N SER A 146 -8.42 17.04 -3.56
CA SER A 146 -7.51 18.17 -3.48
C SER A 146 -6.06 17.72 -3.29
N GLY A 147 -5.11 18.64 -3.50
CA GLY A 147 -3.70 18.45 -3.29
C GLY A 147 -2.84 18.59 -4.55
N LEU A 148 -1.56 18.23 -4.47
CA LEU A 148 -0.56 18.42 -5.52
C LEU A 148 -0.88 17.72 -6.86
N GLY A 149 -1.80 16.77 -6.86
CA GLY A 149 -2.30 16.17 -8.10
C GLY A 149 -3.09 17.16 -8.97
N VAL A 150 -3.76 18.15 -8.38
CA VAL A 150 -4.58 19.13 -9.10
C VAL A 150 -3.76 19.99 -10.05
N PRO A 151 -2.62 20.60 -9.63
CA PRO A 151 -1.74 21.32 -10.55
C PRO A 151 -1.22 20.45 -11.71
N VAL A 152 -0.89 19.19 -11.45
CA VAL A 152 -0.44 18.25 -12.48
C VAL A 152 -1.54 18.01 -13.52
N VAL A 153 -2.76 17.71 -13.07
CA VAL A 153 -3.92 17.51 -13.98
C VAL A 153 -4.22 18.78 -14.76
N ARG A 154 -4.15 19.95 -14.13
CA ARG A 154 -4.33 21.24 -14.78
C ARG A 154 -3.26 21.49 -15.85
N ALA A 155 -2.00 21.17 -15.54
CA ALA A 155 -0.88 21.29 -16.47
C ALA A 155 -1.06 20.40 -17.69
N LEU A 156 -1.53 19.16 -17.49
CA LEU A 156 -1.84 18.23 -18.58
C LEU A 156 -2.97 18.75 -19.47
N ASN A 157 -4.05 19.27 -18.88
CA ASN A 157 -5.20 19.78 -19.63
C ASN A 157 -4.89 21.08 -20.40
N SER A 158 -3.98 21.92 -19.89
CA SER A 158 -3.56 23.17 -20.53
C SER A 158 -2.29 23.03 -21.38
N VAL A 159 -1.71 21.82 -21.47
CA VAL A 159 -0.42 21.54 -22.14
C VAL A 159 0.70 22.48 -21.61
N ASN A 160 0.66 22.82 -20.32
CA ASN A 160 1.66 23.68 -19.69
C ASN A 160 2.76 22.83 -19.06
N THR A 161 3.84 22.63 -19.83
CA THR A 161 4.98 21.80 -19.42
C THR A 161 5.71 22.35 -18.20
N ALA A 162 5.80 23.66 -18.03
CA ALA A 162 6.47 24.30 -16.90
C ALA A 162 5.74 23.99 -15.58
N LEU A 163 4.42 24.20 -15.54
CA LEU A 163 3.59 23.89 -14.38
C LEU A 163 3.59 22.39 -14.05
N GLY A 164 3.56 21.54 -15.09
CA GLY A 164 3.61 20.09 -14.93
C GLY A 164 4.91 19.60 -14.34
N PHE A 165 6.04 20.18 -14.78
CA PHE A 165 7.36 19.84 -14.28
C PHE A 165 7.56 20.30 -12.82
N GLU A 166 7.15 21.53 -12.51
CA GLU A 166 7.20 22.08 -11.15
C GLU A 166 6.39 21.23 -10.17
N SER A 167 5.13 20.94 -10.50
CA SER A 167 4.25 20.14 -9.66
C SER A 167 4.73 18.69 -9.51
N GLY A 168 5.27 18.11 -10.57
CA GLY A 168 5.83 16.76 -10.57
C GLY A 168 7.05 16.63 -9.68
N ILE A 169 7.97 17.61 -9.72
CA ILE A 169 9.14 17.61 -8.82
C ILE A 169 8.71 17.71 -7.36
N ILE A 170 7.74 18.56 -7.03
CA ILE A 170 7.27 18.73 -5.64
C ILE A 170 6.64 17.42 -5.10
N ILE A 171 6.03 16.61 -5.94
CA ILE A 171 5.47 15.31 -5.51
C ILE A 171 6.58 14.30 -5.21
N VAL A 172 7.71 14.36 -5.91
CA VAL A 172 8.79 13.37 -5.81
C VAL A 172 9.80 13.72 -4.73
N VAL A 173 9.97 14.99 -4.39
CA VAL A 173 10.91 15.49 -3.37
C VAL A 173 10.26 15.55 -2.01
#